data_76649cfbc2661a352adcd525e55721ff
#
_entry.id   76649cfbc2661a352adcd525e55721ff
#
_cell.length_a   1.000
_cell.length_b   1.000
_cell.length_c   1.000
_cell.angle_alpha   90.00
_cell.angle_beta   90.00
_cell.angle_gamma   90.00
#
_symmetry.space_group_name_H-M   'P 1'
#
loop_
_entity.id
_entity.type
_entity.pdbx_description
1 polymer ?
#
loop_
_entity_poly.entity_id
_entity_poly.type
_entity_poly.pdbx_seq_one_letter_code
_entity_poly.pdbx_strand_id
1 'polypeptide(L)'
;MAEPLRPARGGFLRPFGCGSFIREFLLGYGPNGSPSIDPRVGACQSDIFFYYKTALMRATAVDQATRTEEKRARREKRSIEPANIERLTEQYLSRMPYKSRGCRFHSFVVYFSTLQRLGWVKPTGREETSSFQDHYPPGPPRRYFRLTDAGRAASEAAWDNPYRALYG
;
A
#
# COMPACT_ATOMS: atom_id res chain seq x y z
N MET A 1 -2.96 1.84 26.45
CA MET A 1 -2.85 1.13 25.16
C MET A 1 -3.86 1.71 24.17
N ALA A 2 -3.41 2.11 23.03
CA ALA A 2 -4.32 2.54 21.98
C ALA A 2 -5.23 1.37 21.57
N GLU A 3 -6.52 1.65 21.42
CA GLU A 3 -7.45 0.64 20.92
C GLU A 3 -7.03 0.24 19.49
N PRO A 4 -6.92 -1.06 19.20
CA PRO A 4 -6.52 -1.46 17.85
C PRO A 4 -7.55 -1.00 16.82
N LEU A 5 -7.05 -0.42 15.72
CA LEU A 5 -7.88 0.03 14.62
C LEU A 5 -8.63 -1.16 14.02
N ARG A 6 -9.94 -1.07 13.94
CA ARG A 6 -10.75 -2.13 13.34
C ARG A 6 -10.89 -1.88 11.84
N PRO A 7 -10.73 -2.92 11.00
CA PRO A 7 -11.03 -2.76 9.60
C PRO A 7 -12.52 -2.41 9.42
N ALA A 8 -12.81 -1.44 8.56
CA ALA A 8 -14.17 -1.10 8.24
C ALA A 8 -14.81 -2.24 7.44
N ARG A 9 -15.88 -2.84 8.00
CA ARG A 9 -16.78 -3.82 7.35
C ARG A 9 -16.13 -4.74 6.30
N GLY A 10 -15.18 -5.60 6.71
CA GLY A 10 -14.51 -6.55 5.82
C GLY A 10 -13.39 -5.96 4.96
N GLY A 11 -13.06 -4.69 5.16
CA GLY A 11 -11.91 -4.05 4.52
C GLY A 11 -10.62 -4.29 5.29
N PHE A 12 -9.52 -3.84 4.71
CA PHE A 12 -8.21 -3.90 5.36
C PHE A 12 -8.07 -2.80 6.40
N LEU A 13 -7.31 -3.12 7.45
CA LEU A 13 -6.79 -2.12 8.35
C LEU A 13 -5.91 -1.13 7.56
N ARG A 14 -6.03 0.17 7.87
CA ARG A 14 -5.28 1.21 7.18
C ARG A 14 -4.41 1.98 8.18
N PRO A 15 -3.27 1.40 8.59
CA PRO A 15 -2.38 2.05 9.56
C PRO A 15 -1.57 3.18 8.96
N PHE A 16 -1.57 3.33 7.64
CA PHE A 16 -0.87 4.38 6.91
C PHE A 16 -1.71 4.80 5.70
N GLY A 17 -1.51 6.03 5.25
CA GLY A 17 -2.24 6.58 4.11
C GLY A 17 -1.65 6.17 2.78
N CYS A 18 -2.49 6.15 1.75
CA CYS A 18 -2.08 5.83 0.39
C CYS A 18 -1.07 6.85 -0.14
N GLY A 19 -1.31 8.15 0.07
CA GLY A 19 -0.41 9.21 -0.38
C GLY A 19 0.97 9.13 0.25
N SER A 20 1.01 8.93 1.57
CA SER A 20 2.25 8.75 2.30
C SER A 20 3.05 7.55 1.78
N PHE A 21 2.37 6.43 1.54
CA PHE A 21 3.00 5.24 0.99
C PHE A 21 3.59 5.49 -0.40
N ILE A 22 2.81 6.11 -1.30
CA ILE A 22 3.27 6.41 -2.66
C ILE A 22 4.50 7.32 -2.63
N ARG A 23 4.46 8.37 -1.81
CA ARG A 23 5.58 9.30 -1.66
C ARG A 23 6.84 8.58 -1.21
N GLU A 24 6.78 7.82 -0.13
CA GLU A 24 7.94 7.11 0.40
C GLU A 24 8.45 6.05 -0.56
N PHE A 25 7.54 5.35 -1.26
CA PHE A 25 7.90 4.35 -2.27
C PHE A 25 8.69 5.01 -3.41
N LEU A 26 8.20 6.13 -3.94
CA LEU A 26 8.85 6.83 -5.05
C LEU A 26 10.13 7.56 -4.62
N LEU A 27 10.27 7.88 -3.33
CA LEU A 27 11.54 8.38 -2.78
C LEU A 27 12.60 7.28 -2.64
N GLY A 28 12.21 6.02 -2.79
CA GLY A 28 13.12 4.89 -2.69
C GLY A 28 13.33 4.36 -1.28
N TYR A 29 12.45 4.70 -0.34
CA TYR A 29 12.60 4.33 1.07
C TYR A 29 12.15 2.91 1.41
N GLY A 30 11.45 2.25 0.50
CA GLY A 30 10.94 0.90 0.76
C GLY A 30 9.97 0.84 1.95
N PRO A 31 8.88 1.64 1.96
CA PRO A 31 7.98 1.69 3.11
C PRO A 31 7.30 0.34 3.36
N ASN A 32 7.11 0.01 4.64
CA ASN A 32 6.33 -1.15 5.07
C ASN A 32 6.79 -2.49 4.45
N GLY A 33 8.11 -2.67 4.32
CA GLY A 33 8.69 -3.91 3.80
C GLY A 33 8.69 -4.01 2.27
N SER A 34 8.26 -2.98 1.56
CA SER A 34 8.35 -2.94 0.10
C SER A 34 9.80 -2.74 -0.35
N PRO A 35 10.14 -3.09 -1.60
CA PRO A 35 11.50 -2.91 -2.08
C PRO A 35 11.85 -1.43 -2.25
N SER A 36 13.12 -1.10 -2.03
CA SER A 36 13.67 0.21 -2.38
C SER A 36 13.85 0.30 -3.88
N ILE A 37 13.42 1.39 -4.47
CA ILE A 37 13.60 1.66 -5.91
C ILE A 37 14.57 2.82 -6.12
N ASP A 38 15.10 2.94 -7.33
CA ASP A 38 15.83 4.14 -7.73
C ASP A 38 14.82 5.25 -8.05
N PRO A 39 14.83 6.38 -7.31
CA PRO A 39 13.87 7.46 -7.56
C PRO A 39 13.93 8.04 -8.97
N ARG A 40 15.06 7.91 -9.64
CA ARG A 40 15.23 8.41 -11.02
C ARG A 40 14.56 7.50 -12.04
N VAL A 41 14.49 6.20 -11.75
CA VAL A 41 13.80 5.23 -12.60
C VAL A 41 12.31 5.28 -12.37
N GLY A 42 11.89 5.40 -11.12
CA GLY A 42 10.50 5.42 -10.73
C GLY A 42 9.87 4.03 -10.73
N ALA A 43 8.55 3.98 -10.81
CA ALA A 43 7.79 2.74 -10.79
C ALA A 43 6.47 2.91 -11.53
N CYS A 44 5.88 1.80 -11.96
CA CYS A 44 4.56 1.81 -12.57
C CYS A 44 3.46 1.72 -11.51
N GLN A 45 2.26 2.20 -11.86
CA GLN A 45 1.11 2.22 -10.95
C GLN A 45 0.77 0.83 -10.41
N SER A 46 0.81 -0.19 -11.25
CA SER A 46 0.46 -1.56 -10.85
C SER A 46 1.41 -2.10 -9.79
N ASP A 47 2.71 -1.78 -9.89
CA ASP A 47 3.68 -2.22 -8.89
C ASP A 47 3.49 -1.48 -7.57
N ILE A 48 3.30 -0.16 -7.60
CA ILE A 48 3.04 0.62 -6.39
C ILE A 48 1.78 0.11 -5.70
N PHE A 49 0.72 -0.13 -6.47
CA PHE A 49 -0.54 -0.67 -5.95
C PHE A 49 -0.35 -2.05 -5.31
N PHE A 50 0.39 -2.93 -5.98
CA PHE A 50 0.66 -4.26 -5.46
C PHE A 50 1.32 -4.21 -4.09
N TYR A 51 2.37 -3.41 -3.96
CA TYR A 51 3.10 -3.29 -2.68
C TYR A 51 2.27 -2.60 -1.60
N TYR A 52 1.49 -1.59 -1.98
CA TYR A 52 0.58 -0.93 -1.05
C TYR A 52 -0.48 -1.90 -0.51
N LYS A 53 -1.14 -2.63 -1.40
CA LYS A 53 -2.16 -3.61 -1.02
C LYS A 53 -1.57 -4.74 -0.17
N THR A 54 -0.41 -5.25 -0.56
CA THR A 54 0.30 -6.28 0.20
C THR A 54 0.63 -5.79 1.61
N ALA A 55 1.07 -4.54 1.75
CA ALA A 55 1.35 -3.95 3.06
C ALA A 55 0.09 -3.84 3.92
N LEU A 56 -1.05 -3.46 3.33
CA LEU A 56 -2.33 -3.41 4.06
C LEU A 56 -2.79 -4.80 4.49
N MET A 57 -2.64 -5.79 3.62
CA MET A 57 -2.98 -7.17 3.93
C MET A 57 -2.14 -7.68 5.10
N ARG A 58 -0.84 -7.42 5.07
CA ARG A 58 0.06 -7.82 6.15
C ARG A 58 -0.27 -7.13 7.47
N ALA A 59 -0.52 -5.84 7.45
CA ALA A 59 -0.91 -5.09 8.65
C ALA A 59 -2.21 -5.64 9.25
N THR A 60 -3.18 -6.00 8.42
CA THR A 60 -4.44 -6.60 8.86
C THR A 60 -4.20 -7.98 9.48
N ALA A 61 -3.37 -8.81 8.85
CA ALA A 61 -3.02 -10.13 9.37
C ALA A 61 -2.27 -10.05 10.70
N VAL A 62 -1.32 -9.13 10.83
CA VAL A 62 -0.58 -8.91 12.08
C VAL A 62 -1.53 -8.49 13.20
N ASP A 63 -2.47 -7.60 12.91
CA ASP A 63 -3.47 -7.16 13.90
C ASP A 63 -4.33 -8.34 14.38
N GLN A 64 -4.84 -9.15 13.45
CA GLN A 64 -5.64 -10.33 13.78
C GLN A 64 -4.82 -11.35 14.58
N ALA A 65 -3.58 -11.59 14.18
CA ALA A 65 -2.69 -12.51 14.87
C ALA A 65 -2.38 -12.04 16.30
N THR A 66 -2.11 -10.75 16.47
CA THR A 66 -1.83 -10.15 17.77
C THR A 66 -3.04 -10.30 18.70
N ARG A 67 -4.23 -9.99 18.23
CA ARG A 67 -5.47 -10.13 19.02
C ARG A 67 -5.72 -11.58 19.42
N THR A 68 -5.49 -12.52 18.51
CA THR A 68 -5.66 -13.95 18.79
C THR A 68 -4.68 -14.40 19.87
N GLU A 69 -3.40 -14.01 19.75
CA GLU A 69 -2.39 -14.38 20.73
C GLU A 69 -2.66 -13.74 22.10
N GLU A 70 -3.08 -12.49 22.13
CA GLU A 70 -3.44 -11.81 23.37
C GLU A 70 -4.55 -12.55 24.12
N LYS A 71 -5.61 -12.98 23.40
CA LYS A 71 -6.71 -13.74 23.98
C LYS A 71 -6.24 -15.09 24.52
N ARG A 72 -5.42 -15.80 23.76
CA ARG A 72 -4.88 -17.11 24.19
C ARG A 72 -3.97 -16.98 25.39
N ALA A 73 -3.07 -16.00 25.40
CA ALA A 73 -2.16 -15.75 26.50
C ALA A 73 -2.92 -15.41 27.78
N ARG A 74 -3.96 -14.58 27.68
CA ARG A 74 -4.81 -14.23 28.81
C ARG A 74 -5.55 -15.44 29.36
N ARG A 75 -6.11 -16.28 28.50
CA ARG A 75 -6.81 -17.50 28.88
C ARG A 75 -5.87 -18.52 29.53
N GLU A 76 -4.67 -18.65 29.01
CA GLU A 76 -3.65 -19.58 29.50
C GLU A 76 -2.80 -18.98 30.63
N LYS A 77 -3.03 -17.75 31.00
CA LYS A 77 -2.30 -17.01 32.06
C LYS A 77 -0.80 -17.02 31.81
N ARG A 78 -0.38 -16.75 30.60
CA ARG A 78 1.02 -16.67 30.18
C ARG A 78 1.31 -15.35 29.47
N SER A 79 2.58 -15.08 29.21
CA SER A 79 3.01 -13.93 28.43
C SER A 79 2.69 -14.12 26.93
N ILE A 80 2.57 -13.01 26.23
CA ILE A 80 2.43 -13.01 24.78
C ILE A 80 3.73 -13.53 24.15
N GLU A 81 3.57 -14.47 23.21
CA GLU A 81 4.70 -15.08 22.49
C GLU A 81 4.82 -14.49 21.09
N PRO A 82 5.89 -13.73 20.78
CA PRO A 82 6.08 -13.17 19.43
C PRO A 82 6.10 -14.23 18.32
N ALA A 83 6.65 -15.40 18.59
CA ALA A 83 6.70 -16.49 17.62
C ALA A 83 5.29 -16.96 17.21
N ASN A 84 4.33 -16.95 18.15
CA ASN A 84 2.95 -17.29 17.85
C ASN A 84 2.29 -16.25 16.97
N ILE A 85 2.58 -14.96 17.22
CA ILE A 85 2.06 -13.87 16.38
C ILE A 85 2.58 -14.01 14.94
N GLU A 86 3.87 -14.30 14.78
CA GLU A 86 4.47 -14.48 13.47
C GLU A 86 3.82 -15.65 12.70
N ARG A 87 3.67 -16.79 13.36
CA ARG A 87 3.04 -17.98 12.76
C ARG A 87 1.58 -17.71 12.38
N LEU A 88 0.80 -17.07 13.26
CA LEU A 88 -0.58 -16.73 13.02
C LEU A 88 -0.71 -15.72 11.87
N THR A 89 0.20 -14.75 11.80
CA THR A 89 0.25 -13.78 10.70
C THR A 89 0.34 -14.49 9.35
N GLU A 90 1.26 -15.44 9.22
CA GLU A 90 1.41 -16.19 7.97
C GLU A 90 0.17 -17.03 7.66
N GLN A 91 -0.47 -17.63 8.67
CA GLN A 91 -1.72 -18.36 8.48
C GLN A 91 -2.85 -17.45 7.99
N TYR A 92 -3.02 -16.28 8.58
CA TYR A 92 -4.05 -15.34 8.17
C TYR A 92 -3.78 -14.81 6.77
N LEU A 93 -2.52 -14.49 6.43
CA LEU A 93 -2.15 -14.05 5.08
C LEU A 93 -2.48 -15.11 4.04
N SER A 94 -2.21 -16.39 4.31
CA SER A 94 -2.47 -17.47 3.38
C SER A 94 -3.97 -17.65 3.06
N ARG A 95 -4.84 -17.23 3.97
CA ARG A 95 -6.30 -17.33 3.82
C ARG A 95 -6.94 -16.07 3.27
N MET A 96 -6.19 -14.98 3.19
CA MET A 96 -6.71 -13.68 2.79
C MET A 96 -6.82 -13.59 1.27
N PRO A 97 -8.02 -13.36 0.70
CA PRO A 97 -8.13 -13.25 -0.75
C PRO A 97 -7.54 -11.93 -1.25
N TYR A 98 -6.71 -12.02 -2.27
CA TYR A 98 -6.11 -10.82 -2.88
C TYR A 98 -7.18 -9.88 -3.42
N LYS A 99 -8.25 -10.40 -3.99
CA LYS A 99 -9.38 -9.61 -4.52
C LYS A 99 -10.37 -9.21 -3.42
N SER A 100 -9.88 -8.78 -2.27
CA SER A 100 -10.77 -8.35 -1.20
C SER A 100 -11.28 -6.92 -1.43
N ARG A 101 -12.36 -6.57 -0.73
CA ARG A 101 -13.08 -5.30 -0.87
C ARG A 101 -12.31 -4.08 -0.34
N GLY A 102 -11.19 -4.28 0.33
CA GLY A 102 -10.51 -3.20 1.06
C GLY A 102 -9.64 -2.28 0.21
N CYS A 103 -9.25 -2.71 -0.99
CA CYS A 103 -8.33 -1.95 -1.81
C CYS A 103 -8.50 -2.35 -3.27
N ARG A 104 -9.02 -1.44 -4.08
CA ARG A 104 -9.32 -1.69 -5.49
C ARG A 104 -8.37 -0.89 -6.39
N PHE A 105 -7.90 -1.53 -7.46
CA PHE A 105 -6.99 -0.89 -8.41
C PHE A 105 -7.63 0.34 -9.07
N HIS A 106 -8.91 0.27 -9.41
CA HIS A 106 -9.61 1.41 -10.00
C HIS A 106 -9.56 2.64 -9.08
N SER A 107 -9.85 2.47 -7.80
CA SER A 107 -9.78 3.56 -6.82
C SER A 107 -8.37 4.12 -6.69
N PHE A 108 -7.36 3.26 -6.74
CA PHE A 108 -5.96 3.66 -6.71
C PHE A 108 -5.59 4.50 -7.93
N VAL A 109 -6.03 4.10 -9.13
CA VAL A 109 -5.76 4.84 -10.38
C VAL A 109 -6.40 6.23 -10.33
N VAL A 110 -7.64 6.33 -9.83
CA VAL A 110 -8.31 7.63 -9.65
C VAL A 110 -7.54 8.51 -8.67
N TYR A 111 -7.09 7.95 -7.55
CA TYR A 111 -6.28 8.66 -6.56
C TYR A 111 -4.95 9.13 -7.17
N PHE A 112 -4.27 8.26 -7.90
CA PHE A 112 -3.00 8.57 -8.56
C PHE A 112 -3.17 9.67 -9.60
N SER A 113 -4.30 9.70 -10.30
CA SER A 113 -4.63 10.78 -11.23
C SER A 113 -4.64 12.15 -10.55
N THR A 114 -5.11 12.23 -9.31
CA THR A 114 -5.05 13.47 -8.52
C THR A 114 -3.61 13.92 -8.29
N LEU A 115 -2.70 12.98 -8.01
CA LEU A 115 -1.28 13.30 -7.84
C LEU A 115 -0.66 13.84 -9.13
N GLN A 116 -1.06 13.29 -10.28
CA GLN A 116 -0.62 13.79 -11.58
C GLN A 116 -1.15 15.19 -11.86
N ARG A 117 -2.41 15.47 -11.53
CA ARG A 117 -3.03 16.79 -11.70
C ARG A 117 -2.38 17.84 -10.80
N LEU A 118 -1.94 17.45 -9.62
CA LEU A 118 -1.14 18.33 -8.73
C LEU A 118 0.27 18.58 -9.25
N GLY A 119 0.73 17.79 -10.21
CA GLY A 119 2.10 17.86 -10.70
C GLY A 119 3.11 17.27 -9.74
N TRP A 120 2.69 16.41 -8.82
CA TRP A 120 3.60 15.79 -7.85
C TRP A 120 4.28 14.54 -8.40
N VAL A 121 3.66 13.89 -9.37
CA VAL A 121 4.24 12.75 -10.09
C VAL A 121 4.13 13.01 -11.59
N LYS A 122 5.08 12.48 -12.35
CA LYS A 122 5.08 12.60 -13.80
C LYS A 122 5.59 11.32 -14.46
N PRO A 123 5.15 11.02 -15.70
CA PRO A 123 5.73 9.92 -16.47
C PRO A 123 7.21 10.17 -16.72
N THR A 124 8.02 9.09 -16.67
CA THR A 124 9.45 9.16 -16.99
C THR A 124 9.73 9.02 -18.48
N GLY A 125 8.73 8.56 -19.26
CA GLY A 125 8.90 8.17 -20.66
C GLY A 125 9.24 6.70 -20.83
N ARG A 126 9.59 6.00 -19.77
CA ARG A 126 9.86 4.55 -19.81
C ARG A 126 8.55 3.78 -19.80
N GLU A 127 8.45 2.83 -20.72
CA GLU A 127 7.30 1.92 -20.79
C GLU A 127 7.81 0.49 -20.84
N GLU A 128 7.03 -0.41 -20.23
CA GLU A 128 7.27 -1.84 -20.34
C GLU A 128 6.05 -2.51 -20.94
N THR A 129 6.28 -3.59 -21.68
CA THR A 129 5.19 -4.38 -22.19
C THR A 129 4.37 -4.95 -21.04
N SER A 130 3.03 -4.90 -21.18
CA SER A 130 2.14 -5.42 -20.16
C SER A 130 2.39 -6.93 -19.96
N SER A 131 2.27 -7.38 -18.71
CA SER A 131 2.26 -8.81 -18.39
C SER A 131 1.08 -9.55 -19.04
N PHE A 132 0.09 -8.82 -19.55
CA PHE A 132 -1.06 -9.37 -20.28
C PHE A 132 -0.87 -9.38 -21.80
N GLN A 133 0.36 -9.28 -22.30
CA GLN A 133 0.61 -9.26 -23.73
C GLN A 133 0.25 -10.57 -24.44
N ASP A 134 0.31 -11.68 -23.72
CA ASP A 134 -0.08 -12.99 -24.27
C ASP A 134 -1.60 -13.15 -24.41
N HIS A 135 -2.38 -12.20 -23.88
CA HIS A 135 -3.81 -12.15 -24.06
C HIS A 135 -4.21 -11.33 -25.28
N TYR A 136 -5.32 -11.68 -25.89
CA TYR A 136 -5.82 -10.93 -27.02
C TYR A 136 -7.15 -10.27 -26.68
N PRO A 137 -7.28 -8.93 -26.81
CA PRO A 137 -6.20 -7.98 -27.17
C PRO A 137 -5.17 -7.83 -26.05
N PRO A 138 -3.92 -7.49 -26.39
CA PRO A 138 -2.90 -7.25 -25.36
C PRO A 138 -3.27 -6.06 -24.50
N GLY A 139 -2.88 -6.12 -23.22
CA GLY A 139 -3.11 -5.03 -22.29
C GLY A 139 -2.26 -3.79 -22.63
N PRO A 140 -2.60 -2.62 -22.08
CA PRO A 140 -1.81 -1.41 -22.30
C PRO A 140 -0.41 -1.56 -21.69
N PRO A 141 0.61 -0.88 -22.27
CA PRO A 141 1.95 -0.92 -21.69
C PRO A 141 1.98 -0.30 -20.30
N ARG A 142 2.89 -0.78 -19.45
CA ARG A 142 3.11 -0.22 -18.13
C ARG A 142 3.99 1.01 -18.23
N ARG A 143 3.52 2.15 -17.72
CA ARG A 143 4.26 3.41 -17.71
C ARG A 143 4.89 3.63 -16.36
N TYR A 144 6.13 4.11 -16.36
CA TYR A 144 6.85 4.46 -15.14
C TYR A 144 6.61 5.92 -14.79
N PHE A 145 6.47 6.16 -13.49
CA PHE A 145 6.25 7.50 -12.92
C PHE A 145 7.33 7.78 -11.87
N ARG A 146 7.67 9.04 -11.71
CA ARG A 146 8.58 9.51 -10.67
C ARG A 146 8.05 10.77 -10.02
N LEU A 147 8.58 11.10 -8.84
CA LEU A 147 8.26 12.36 -8.18
C LEU A 147 8.85 13.53 -8.96
N THR A 148 8.08 14.62 -9.00
CA THR A 148 8.57 15.92 -9.47
C THR A 148 9.22 16.67 -8.30
N ASP A 149 9.88 17.80 -8.59
CA ASP A 149 10.38 18.68 -7.53
C ASP A 149 9.24 19.20 -6.65
N ALA A 150 8.08 19.51 -7.26
CA ALA A 150 6.90 19.91 -6.52
C ALA A 150 6.40 18.81 -5.58
N GLY A 151 6.42 17.55 -6.04
CA GLY A 151 6.04 16.41 -5.21
C GLY A 151 6.97 16.20 -4.03
N ARG A 152 8.27 16.40 -4.22
CA ARG A 152 9.26 16.31 -3.15
C ARG A 152 9.13 17.45 -2.15
N ALA A 153 8.79 18.64 -2.62
CA ALA A 153 8.65 19.84 -1.79
C ALA A 153 7.34 19.87 -1.01
N ALA A 154 6.31 19.17 -1.48
CA ALA A 154 5.01 19.15 -0.81
C ALA A 154 5.12 18.53 0.59
N SER A 155 4.40 19.12 1.56
CA SER A 155 4.44 18.68 2.94
C SER A 155 3.80 17.29 3.11
N GLU A 156 4.17 16.60 4.18
CA GLU A 156 3.53 15.33 4.54
C GLU A 156 2.02 15.49 4.72
N ALA A 157 1.59 16.60 5.34
CA ALA A 157 0.16 16.87 5.52
C ALA A 157 -0.56 17.00 4.17
N ALA A 158 0.07 17.61 3.16
CA ALA A 158 -0.50 17.70 1.82
C ALA A 158 -0.61 16.32 1.18
N TRP A 159 0.42 15.48 1.31
CA TRP A 159 0.41 14.12 0.81
C TRP A 159 -0.62 13.22 1.49
N ASP A 160 -0.97 13.50 2.74
CA ASP A 160 -2.02 12.76 3.45
C ASP A 160 -3.42 13.05 2.91
N ASN A 161 -3.61 14.21 2.29
CA ASN A 161 -4.89 14.57 1.68
C ASN A 161 -4.71 15.34 0.37
N PRO A 162 -4.36 14.64 -0.72
CA PRO A 162 -4.13 15.27 -2.02
C PRO A 162 -5.37 15.95 -2.59
N TYR A 163 -6.56 15.44 -2.32
CA TYR A 163 -7.81 16.06 -2.79
C TYR A 163 -7.97 17.46 -2.21
N ARG A 164 -7.66 17.64 -0.94
CA ARG A 164 -7.70 18.95 -0.32
C ARG A 164 -6.65 19.89 -0.95
N ALA A 165 -5.47 19.38 -1.23
CA ALA A 165 -4.42 20.18 -1.89
C ALA A 165 -4.84 20.63 -3.29
N LEU A 166 -5.63 19.80 -4.01
CA LEU A 166 -6.08 20.12 -5.36
C LEU A 166 -7.32 21.01 -5.37
N TYR A 167 -8.27 20.79 -4.48
CA TYR A 167 -9.59 21.44 -4.51
C TYR A 167 -9.83 22.42 -3.36
N GLY A 168 -9.00 22.40 -2.37
CA GLY A 168 -9.14 23.23 -1.19
C GLY A 168 -8.46 24.54 -1.27
#